data_5ccdf3629baf314160bb2de916469d43
#
_entry.id   5ccdf3629baf314160bb2de916469d43
#
_cell.length_a   1.000
_cell.length_b   1.000
_cell.length_c   1.000
_cell.angle_alpha   90.00
_cell.angle_beta   90.00
_cell.angle_gamma   90.00
#
_symmetry.space_group_name_H-M   'P 1'
#
loop_
_entity.id
_entity.type
_entity.pdbx_description
1 polymer ?
#
loop_
_entity_poly.entity_id
_entity_poly.type
_entity_poly.pdbx_seq_one_letter_code
_entity_poly.pdbx_strand_id
1 'polypeptide(L)'
;VSRTAVSKWESGRGYPSIDSLKEVSKFFSVSIDDLLSGDKLLSLAQTENRANIRKLCDRLLAAADLFAFLLIVLPLYPKTVDGFVCSVSLPAYTETTPLNRRICWIMVLLLVLAGILKLLPLPKKAEDFLTAFSMAVSIGAVLFLALAGETYAVMLVFLLLVCKGLLLFRMVSQ
;
A
#
# COMPACT_ATOMS: atom_id res chain seq x y z
N VAL A 1 -21.21 12.79 -38.10
CA VAL A 1 -21.62 13.55 -36.88
C VAL A 1 -20.86 14.88 -36.84
N SER A 2 -21.53 16.02 -36.59
CA SER A 2 -20.87 17.33 -36.50
C SER A 2 -20.30 17.61 -35.13
N ARG A 3 -19.22 18.43 -35.06
CA ARG A 3 -18.58 18.83 -33.80
C ARG A 3 -19.56 19.56 -32.84
N THR A 4 -20.47 20.35 -33.41
CA THR A 4 -21.51 21.06 -32.67
C THR A 4 -22.55 20.12 -32.04
N ALA A 5 -22.86 19.00 -32.72
CA ALA A 5 -23.74 17.97 -32.17
C ALA A 5 -23.10 17.27 -30.98
N VAL A 6 -21.83 16.88 -31.11
CA VAL A 6 -21.07 16.23 -29.98
C VAL A 6 -21.01 17.17 -28.77
N SER A 7 -20.68 18.45 -28.97
CA SER A 7 -20.63 19.43 -27.87
C SER A 7 -21.99 19.62 -27.15
N LYS A 8 -23.12 19.52 -27.90
CA LYS A 8 -24.45 19.56 -27.27
C LYS A 8 -24.72 18.31 -26.42
N TRP A 9 -24.27 17.12 -26.85
CA TRP A 9 -24.46 15.89 -26.10
C TRP A 9 -23.62 15.87 -24.87
N GLU A 10 -22.33 16.26 -24.96
CA GLU A 10 -21.42 16.38 -23.80
C GLU A 10 -21.91 17.36 -22.74
N SER A 11 -22.58 18.44 -23.16
CA SER A 11 -23.16 19.44 -22.24
C SER A 11 -24.56 19.08 -21.71
N GLY A 12 -25.11 17.90 -22.07
CA GLY A 12 -26.46 17.46 -21.68
C GLY A 12 -27.60 18.25 -22.32
N ARG A 13 -27.33 19.08 -23.35
CA ARG A 13 -28.32 19.94 -24.00
C ARG A 13 -29.05 19.24 -25.15
N GLY A 14 -28.84 17.95 -25.36
CA GLY A 14 -29.52 17.14 -26.38
C GLY A 14 -29.00 15.71 -26.35
N TYR A 15 -29.77 14.84 -27.06
CA TYR A 15 -29.42 13.43 -27.20
C TYR A 15 -29.07 13.13 -28.67
N PRO A 16 -28.16 12.16 -28.93
CA PRO A 16 -27.87 11.72 -30.29
C PRO A 16 -29.11 11.06 -30.92
N SER A 17 -29.34 11.33 -32.23
CA SER A 17 -30.33 10.59 -33.00
C SER A 17 -29.89 9.16 -33.28
N ILE A 18 -30.80 8.27 -33.62
CA ILE A 18 -30.49 6.86 -33.95
C ILE A 18 -29.42 6.76 -35.06
N ASP A 19 -29.46 7.63 -36.05
CA ASP A 19 -28.49 7.65 -37.14
C ASP A 19 -27.12 8.10 -36.66
N SER A 20 -27.05 9.09 -35.74
CA SER A 20 -25.83 9.52 -35.09
C SER A 20 -25.25 8.40 -34.22
N LEU A 21 -26.09 7.66 -33.49
CA LEU A 21 -25.68 6.50 -32.71
C LEU A 21 -25.09 5.39 -33.61
N LYS A 22 -25.66 5.14 -34.75
CA LYS A 22 -25.12 4.19 -35.75
C LYS A 22 -23.74 4.60 -36.26
N GLU A 23 -23.55 5.90 -36.56
CA GLU A 23 -22.24 6.41 -37.00
C GLU A 23 -21.19 6.28 -35.92
N VAL A 24 -21.51 6.65 -34.66
CA VAL A 24 -20.62 6.54 -33.52
C VAL A 24 -20.27 5.07 -33.22
N SER A 25 -21.29 4.19 -33.25
CA SER A 25 -21.13 2.75 -33.06
C SER A 25 -20.16 2.14 -34.08
N LYS A 26 -20.30 2.50 -35.38
CA LYS A 26 -19.39 2.06 -36.43
C LYS A 26 -17.97 2.60 -36.25
N PHE A 27 -17.84 3.87 -35.89
CA PHE A 27 -16.54 4.51 -35.69
C PHE A 27 -15.72 3.87 -34.54
N PHE A 28 -16.39 3.57 -33.40
CA PHE A 28 -15.75 2.94 -32.26
C PHE A 28 -15.82 1.41 -32.27
N SER A 29 -16.43 0.80 -33.29
CA SER A 29 -16.60 -0.67 -33.39
C SER A 29 -17.31 -1.28 -32.19
N VAL A 30 -18.31 -0.59 -31.64
CA VAL A 30 -19.14 -1.02 -30.51
C VAL A 30 -20.59 -1.16 -30.93
N SER A 31 -21.41 -1.97 -30.22
CA SER A 31 -22.83 -2.06 -30.51
C SER A 31 -23.59 -0.81 -30.05
N ILE A 32 -24.75 -0.53 -30.62
CA ILE A 32 -25.63 0.56 -30.18
C ILE A 32 -26.11 0.28 -28.74
N ASP A 33 -26.38 -0.99 -28.44
CA ASP A 33 -26.80 -1.43 -27.11
C ASP A 33 -25.68 -1.16 -26.06
N ASP A 34 -24.42 -1.36 -26.45
CA ASP A 34 -23.27 -1.01 -25.60
C ASP A 34 -23.15 0.51 -25.34
N LEU A 35 -23.52 1.34 -26.34
CA LEU A 35 -23.53 2.80 -26.20
C LEU A 35 -24.69 3.30 -25.33
N LEU A 36 -25.83 2.61 -25.38
CA LEU A 36 -27.02 2.98 -24.61
C LEU A 36 -27.09 2.35 -23.24
N SER A 37 -26.40 1.22 -23.02
CA SER A 37 -26.35 0.55 -21.73
C SER A 37 -25.34 1.24 -20.80
N GLY A 38 -25.82 1.94 -19.78
CA GLY A 38 -24.99 2.48 -18.70
C GLY A 38 -24.21 1.40 -17.93
N ASP A 39 -24.63 0.14 -17.99
CA ASP A 39 -24.04 -0.99 -17.26
C ASP A 39 -22.58 -1.26 -17.66
N LYS A 40 -22.26 -1.13 -18.94
CA LYS A 40 -20.88 -1.33 -19.41
C LYS A 40 -19.95 -0.19 -18.97
N LEU A 41 -20.45 1.07 -19.00
CA LEU A 41 -19.72 2.22 -18.48
C LEU A 41 -19.54 2.11 -16.97
N LEU A 42 -20.58 1.66 -16.24
CA LEU A 42 -20.52 1.43 -14.81
C LEU A 42 -19.51 0.33 -14.45
N SER A 43 -19.51 -0.77 -15.21
CA SER A 43 -18.55 -1.88 -14.99
C SER A 43 -17.10 -1.45 -15.27
N LEU A 44 -16.86 -0.65 -16.32
CA LEU A 44 -15.54 -0.09 -16.61
C LEU A 44 -15.09 0.87 -15.50
N ALA A 45 -15.95 1.79 -15.07
CA ALA A 45 -15.65 2.72 -13.98
C ALA A 45 -15.38 1.99 -12.66
N GLN A 46 -16.11 0.91 -12.36
CA GLN A 46 -15.86 0.07 -11.20
C GLN A 46 -14.51 -0.65 -11.29
N THR A 47 -14.17 -1.18 -12.48
CA THR A 47 -12.88 -1.87 -12.70
C THR A 47 -11.70 -0.92 -12.56
N GLU A 48 -11.80 0.30 -13.11
CA GLU A 48 -10.79 1.33 -12.98
C GLU A 48 -10.66 1.79 -11.51
N ASN A 49 -11.77 1.97 -10.81
CA ASN A 49 -11.75 2.35 -9.40
C ASN A 49 -11.07 1.28 -8.54
N ARG A 50 -11.39 -0.01 -8.74
CA ARG A 50 -10.71 -1.13 -8.06
C ARG A 50 -9.22 -1.14 -8.34
N ALA A 51 -8.81 -0.94 -9.59
CA ALA A 51 -7.39 -0.88 -9.96
C ALA A 51 -6.66 0.29 -9.29
N ASN A 52 -7.30 1.46 -9.19
CA ASN A 52 -6.73 2.63 -8.55
C ASN A 52 -6.61 2.45 -7.02
N ILE A 53 -7.63 1.88 -6.38
CA ILE A 53 -7.60 1.58 -4.94
C ILE A 53 -6.49 0.56 -4.66
N ARG A 54 -6.35 -0.49 -5.47
CA ARG A 54 -5.27 -1.47 -5.30
C ARG A 54 -3.89 -0.80 -5.38
N LYS A 55 -3.63 0.01 -6.40
CA LYS A 55 -2.37 0.77 -6.53
C LYS A 55 -2.11 1.68 -5.32
N LEU A 56 -3.15 2.32 -4.80
CA LEU A 56 -3.02 3.15 -3.59
C LEU A 56 -2.65 2.30 -2.38
N CYS A 57 -3.32 1.16 -2.17
CA CYS A 57 -3.00 0.25 -1.07
C CYS A 57 -1.58 -0.31 -1.18
N ASP A 58 -1.12 -0.68 -2.37
CA ASP A 58 0.26 -1.15 -2.61
C ASP A 58 1.29 -0.08 -2.22
N ARG A 59 1.05 1.18 -2.58
CA ARG A 59 1.92 2.31 -2.17
C ARG A 59 1.88 2.56 -0.66
N LEU A 60 0.72 2.44 -0.03
CA LEU A 60 0.59 2.59 1.42
C LEU A 60 1.28 1.44 2.17
N LEU A 61 1.24 0.21 1.64
CA LEU A 61 2.00 -0.92 2.17
C LEU A 61 3.51 -0.69 2.08
N ALA A 62 3.99 -0.14 0.95
CA ALA A 62 5.39 0.25 0.80
C ALA A 62 5.78 1.35 1.81
N ALA A 63 4.94 2.36 1.98
CA ALA A 63 5.16 3.42 2.98
C ALA A 63 5.20 2.86 4.41
N ALA A 64 4.30 1.92 4.76
CA ALA A 64 4.31 1.28 6.08
C ALA A 64 5.61 0.50 6.34
N ASP A 65 6.18 -0.14 5.30
CA ASP A 65 7.50 -0.79 5.42
C ASP A 65 8.62 0.24 5.59
N LEU A 66 8.57 1.37 4.90
CA LEU A 66 9.55 2.46 5.07
C LEU A 66 9.48 3.08 6.45
N PHE A 67 8.29 3.19 7.06
CA PHE A 67 8.16 3.70 8.43
C PHE A 67 8.89 2.85 9.48
N ALA A 68 9.30 1.61 9.16
CA ALA A 68 10.21 0.85 10.01
C ALA A 68 11.56 1.57 10.25
N PHE A 69 11.94 2.56 9.42
CA PHE A 69 13.09 3.43 9.66
C PHE A 69 12.98 4.20 11.00
N LEU A 70 11.78 4.47 11.47
CA LEU A 70 11.55 5.11 12.77
C LEU A 70 12.12 4.30 13.93
N LEU A 71 12.22 2.97 13.80
CA LEU A 71 12.88 2.11 14.80
C LEU A 71 14.38 2.42 14.99
N ILE A 72 15.02 3.01 13.97
CA ILE A 72 16.43 3.42 14.06
C ILE A 72 16.55 4.78 14.76
N VAL A 73 15.65 5.72 14.45
CA VAL A 73 15.80 7.13 14.84
C VAL A 73 15.17 7.41 16.20
N LEU A 74 13.99 6.85 16.46
CA LEU A 74 13.25 7.12 17.70
C LEU A 74 13.92 6.47 18.93
N PRO A 75 13.89 7.14 20.09
CA PRO A 75 14.39 6.60 21.34
C PRO A 75 13.42 5.55 21.91
N LEU A 76 13.44 4.33 21.36
CA LEU A 76 12.51 3.26 21.71
C LEU A 76 13.15 2.15 22.56
N TYR A 77 14.48 2.21 22.78
CA TYR A 77 15.23 1.15 23.43
C TYR A 77 15.70 1.63 24.81
N PRO A 78 15.56 0.80 25.86
CA PRO A 78 15.98 1.16 27.22
C PRO A 78 17.51 1.18 27.34
N LYS A 79 18.02 2.15 28.10
CA LYS A 79 19.42 2.23 28.51
C LYS A 79 19.49 2.76 29.92
N THR A 80 20.29 2.10 30.78
CA THR A 80 20.50 2.53 32.16
C THR A 80 21.65 3.52 32.20
N VAL A 81 21.38 4.74 32.70
CA VAL A 81 22.40 5.79 32.88
C VAL A 81 22.25 6.27 34.31
N ASP A 82 23.30 6.14 35.12
CA ASP A 82 23.35 6.58 36.53
C ASP A 82 22.20 6.05 37.42
N GLY A 83 21.74 4.81 37.15
CA GLY A 83 20.63 4.19 37.87
C GLY A 83 19.23 4.55 37.37
N PHE A 84 19.11 5.42 36.38
CA PHE A 84 17.86 5.77 35.72
C PHE A 84 17.74 5.08 34.34
N VAL A 85 16.53 4.61 34.03
CA VAL A 85 16.24 4.04 32.70
C VAL A 85 15.86 5.16 31.73
N CYS A 86 16.71 5.43 30.76
CA CYS A 86 16.48 6.38 29.68
C CYS A 86 16.16 5.64 28.38
N SER A 87 15.36 6.25 27.51
CA SER A 87 15.12 5.71 26.17
C SER A 87 16.17 6.24 25.19
N VAL A 88 16.73 5.35 24.37
CA VAL A 88 17.74 5.68 23.36
C VAL A 88 17.38 5.11 22.00
N SER A 89 17.98 5.67 20.95
CA SER A 89 17.84 5.16 19.58
C SER A 89 18.63 3.86 19.37
N LEU A 90 18.29 3.09 18.33
CA LEU A 90 18.93 1.80 18.03
C LEU A 90 20.47 1.86 17.93
N PRO A 91 21.11 2.89 17.33
CA PRO A 91 22.56 3.00 17.31
C PRO A 91 23.19 3.12 18.70
N ALA A 92 22.50 3.80 19.63
CA ALA A 92 22.97 4.02 21.01
C ALA A 92 22.59 2.89 21.98
N TYR A 93 21.83 1.91 21.50
CA TYR A 93 21.40 0.74 22.28
C TYR A 93 22.53 -0.27 22.45
N THR A 94 23.23 -0.22 23.57
CA THR A 94 24.43 -1.04 23.88
C THR A 94 24.22 -2.04 25.00
N GLU A 95 23.13 -1.96 25.77
CA GLU A 95 22.88 -2.81 26.92
C GLU A 95 22.24 -4.17 26.59
N THR A 96 22.05 -4.49 25.31
CA THR A 96 21.57 -5.79 24.85
C THR A 96 22.71 -6.69 24.39
N THR A 97 22.42 -7.97 24.22
CA THR A 97 23.40 -8.90 23.66
C THR A 97 23.78 -8.47 22.23
N PRO A 98 25.04 -8.66 21.81
CA PRO A 98 25.47 -8.33 20.45
C PRO A 98 24.62 -9.04 19.37
N LEU A 99 24.08 -10.23 19.69
CA LEU A 99 23.20 -11.00 18.81
C LEU A 99 21.86 -10.27 18.64
N ASN A 100 21.19 -9.89 19.73
CA ASN A 100 19.89 -9.21 19.68
C ASN A 100 19.99 -7.90 18.89
N ARG A 101 21.05 -7.11 19.13
CA ARG A 101 21.30 -5.88 18.39
C ARG A 101 21.46 -6.13 16.89
N ARG A 102 22.20 -7.16 16.48
CA ARG A 102 22.33 -7.52 15.05
C ARG A 102 20.98 -7.93 14.43
N ILE A 103 20.19 -8.73 15.16
CA ILE A 103 18.86 -9.14 14.69
C ILE A 103 17.96 -7.91 14.51
N CYS A 104 17.93 -6.96 15.44
CA CYS A 104 17.17 -5.72 15.27
C CYS A 104 17.59 -4.97 14.00
N TRP A 105 18.89 -4.78 13.77
CA TRP A 105 19.37 -4.12 12.55
C TRP A 105 18.97 -4.86 11.28
N ILE A 106 19.11 -6.18 11.23
CA ILE A 106 18.75 -7.00 10.09
C ILE A 106 17.25 -6.87 9.80
N MET A 107 16.39 -6.98 10.82
CA MET A 107 14.93 -6.87 10.62
C MET A 107 14.52 -5.50 10.07
N VAL A 108 15.06 -4.42 10.64
CA VAL A 108 14.74 -3.06 10.17
C VAL A 108 15.23 -2.85 8.74
N LEU A 109 16.46 -3.29 8.42
CA LEU A 109 17.01 -3.18 7.07
C LEU A 109 16.19 -3.99 6.05
N LEU A 110 15.74 -5.20 6.41
CA LEU A 110 14.87 -6.01 5.54
C LEU A 110 13.54 -5.34 5.26
N LEU A 111 12.90 -4.73 6.27
CA LEU A 111 11.64 -4.02 6.10
C LEU A 111 11.82 -2.78 5.22
N VAL A 112 12.82 -1.95 5.50
CA VAL A 112 13.11 -0.75 4.70
C VAL A 112 13.44 -1.13 3.25
N LEU A 113 14.26 -2.17 3.04
CA LEU A 113 14.59 -2.67 1.71
C LEU A 113 13.33 -3.16 0.96
N ALA A 114 12.46 -3.92 1.63
CA ALA A 114 11.20 -4.36 1.06
C ALA A 114 10.30 -3.17 0.67
N GLY A 115 10.24 -2.12 1.51
CA GLY A 115 9.53 -0.89 1.22
C GLY A 115 10.07 -0.17 -0.02
N ILE A 116 11.39 -0.04 -0.14
CA ILE A 116 12.04 0.58 -1.31
C ILE A 116 11.76 -0.24 -2.58
N LEU A 117 11.89 -1.56 -2.52
CA LEU A 117 11.64 -2.43 -3.67
C LEU A 117 10.19 -2.35 -4.15
N LYS A 118 9.21 -2.22 -3.25
CA LYS A 118 7.79 -2.06 -3.60
C LYS A 118 7.47 -0.72 -4.29
N LEU A 119 8.33 0.28 -4.20
CA LEU A 119 8.16 1.53 -4.94
C LEU A 119 8.58 1.42 -6.41
N LEU A 120 9.36 0.39 -6.76
CA LEU A 120 9.76 0.12 -8.14
C LEU A 120 8.60 -0.56 -8.89
N PRO A 121 8.47 -0.34 -10.21
CA PRO A 121 7.47 -1.02 -11.03
C PRO A 121 7.86 -2.50 -11.20
N LEU A 122 7.36 -3.35 -10.33
CA LEU A 122 7.63 -4.78 -10.33
C LEU A 122 6.45 -5.56 -10.96
N PRO A 123 6.71 -6.77 -11.48
CA PRO A 123 5.63 -7.67 -11.89
C PRO A 123 4.81 -8.10 -10.65
N LYS A 124 3.50 -8.26 -10.82
CA LYS A 124 2.56 -8.57 -9.71
C LYS A 124 3.00 -9.72 -8.82
N LYS A 125 3.56 -10.79 -9.39
CA LYS A 125 4.07 -11.93 -8.61
C LYS A 125 5.18 -11.53 -7.64
N ALA A 126 6.06 -10.60 -8.03
CA ALA A 126 7.12 -10.09 -7.17
C ALA A 126 6.57 -9.15 -6.09
N GLU A 127 5.57 -8.32 -6.42
CA GLU A 127 4.90 -7.45 -5.44
C GLU A 127 4.17 -8.28 -4.37
N ASP A 128 3.39 -9.29 -4.78
CA ASP A 128 2.68 -10.19 -3.87
C ASP A 128 3.67 -10.96 -2.97
N PHE A 129 4.77 -11.46 -3.52
CA PHE A 129 5.83 -12.13 -2.76
C PHE A 129 6.49 -11.18 -1.74
N LEU A 130 6.87 -9.96 -2.16
CA LEU A 130 7.47 -8.96 -1.27
C LEU A 130 6.51 -8.55 -0.15
N THR A 131 5.22 -8.50 -0.44
CA THR A 131 4.19 -8.17 0.56
C THR A 131 4.06 -9.29 1.58
N ALA A 132 3.97 -10.55 1.14
CA ALA A 132 3.95 -11.70 2.04
C ALA A 132 5.24 -11.79 2.88
N PHE A 133 6.40 -11.57 2.26
CA PHE A 133 7.69 -11.56 2.93
C PHE A 133 7.76 -10.45 4.01
N SER A 134 7.40 -9.20 3.66
CA SER A 134 7.43 -8.11 4.65
C SER A 134 6.43 -8.31 5.79
N MET A 135 5.28 -8.95 5.54
CA MET A 135 4.35 -9.35 6.60
C MET A 135 4.98 -10.38 7.53
N ALA A 136 5.60 -11.42 6.99
CA ALA A 136 6.27 -12.44 7.80
C ALA A 136 7.40 -11.85 8.65
N VAL A 137 8.21 -10.96 8.07
CA VAL A 137 9.28 -10.24 8.81
C VAL A 137 8.69 -9.35 9.90
N SER A 138 7.57 -8.65 9.65
CA SER A 138 6.91 -7.81 10.66
C SER A 138 6.35 -8.64 11.82
N ILE A 139 5.75 -9.80 11.54
CA ILE A 139 5.26 -10.73 12.59
C ILE A 139 6.45 -11.23 13.41
N GLY A 140 7.52 -11.68 12.74
CA GLY A 140 8.75 -12.12 13.42
C GLY A 140 9.38 -11.02 14.28
N ALA A 141 9.37 -9.77 13.80
CA ALA A 141 9.87 -8.62 14.54
C ALA A 141 9.06 -8.33 15.81
N VAL A 142 7.72 -8.38 15.72
CA VAL A 142 6.85 -8.22 16.92
C VAL A 142 7.17 -9.29 17.96
N LEU A 143 7.22 -10.55 17.54
CA LEU A 143 7.52 -11.66 18.45
C LEU A 143 8.91 -11.55 19.06
N PHE A 144 9.91 -11.26 18.25
CA PHE A 144 11.30 -11.13 18.72
C PHE A 144 11.46 -9.96 19.71
N LEU A 145 10.95 -8.77 19.37
CA LEU A 145 11.04 -7.60 20.23
C LEU A 145 10.26 -7.78 21.54
N ALA A 146 9.11 -8.48 21.49
CA ALA A 146 8.34 -8.83 22.68
C ALA A 146 9.11 -9.76 23.62
N LEU A 147 9.79 -10.79 23.07
CA LEU A 147 10.65 -11.68 23.83
C LEU A 147 11.90 -10.98 24.37
N ALA A 148 12.43 -9.99 23.65
CA ALA A 148 13.56 -9.17 24.07
C ALA A 148 13.18 -8.12 25.15
N GLY A 149 11.87 -7.91 25.40
CA GLY A 149 11.38 -6.94 26.39
C GLY A 149 11.36 -5.49 25.92
N GLU A 150 11.46 -5.25 24.61
CA GLU A 150 11.55 -3.91 24.00
C GLU A 150 10.16 -3.30 23.78
N THR A 151 9.49 -2.91 24.85
CA THR A 151 8.06 -2.55 24.88
C THR A 151 7.67 -1.47 23.88
N TYR A 152 8.44 -0.37 23.79
CA TYR A 152 8.10 0.74 22.88
C TYR A 152 8.35 0.37 21.42
N ALA A 153 9.39 -0.38 21.12
CA ALA A 153 9.69 -0.87 19.80
C ALA A 153 8.62 -1.87 19.32
N VAL A 154 8.16 -2.77 20.19
CA VAL A 154 7.05 -3.70 19.94
C VAL A 154 5.78 -2.94 19.54
N MET A 155 5.40 -1.90 20.32
CA MET A 155 4.20 -1.11 20.07
C MET A 155 4.23 -0.48 18.67
N LEU A 156 5.35 0.09 18.25
CA LEU A 156 5.49 0.69 16.91
C LEU A 156 5.36 -0.36 15.81
N VAL A 157 6.08 -1.48 15.91
CA VAL A 157 6.04 -2.53 14.88
C VAL A 157 4.65 -3.17 14.82
N PHE A 158 4.01 -3.39 15.97
CA PHE A 158 2.64 -3.92 16.03
C PHE A 158 1.64 -2.98 15.36
N LEU A 159 1.74 -1.67 15.62
CA LEU A 159 0.88 -0.67 14.96
C LEU A 159 1.06 -0.72 13.44
N LEU A 160 2.30 -0.77 12.95
CA LEU A 160 2.59 -0.89 11.52
C LEU A 160 2.04 -2.21 10.95
N LEU A 161 2.14 -3.31 11.68
CA LEU A 161 1.60 -4.61 11.28
C LEU A 161 0.06 -4.57 11.16
N VAL A 162 -0.63 -3.97 12.13
CA VAL A 162 -2.09 -3.79 12.10
C VAL A 162 -2.49 -2.93 10.89
N CYS A 163 -1.80 -1.82 10.64
CA CYS A 163 -2.06 -0.98 9.47
C CYS A 163 -1.91 -1.78 8.15
N LYS A 164 -0.85 -2.58 8.03
CA LYS A 164 -0.67 -3.47 6.86
C LYS A 164 -1.79 -4.49 6.73
N GLY A 165 -2.19 -5.13 7.83
CA GLY A 165 -3.30 -6.09 7.85
C GLY A 165 -4.61 -5.47 7.38
N LEU A 166 -4.94 -4.26 7.83
CA LEU A 166 -6.13 -3.53 7.41
C LEU A 166 -6.09 -3.17 5.92
N LEU A 167 -4.93 -2.74 5.41
CA LEU A 167 -4.76 -2.44 3.99
C LEU A 167 -4.96 -3.70 3.12
N LEU A 168 -4.37 -4.83 3.52
CA LEU A 168 -4.55 -6.11 2.81
C LEU A 168 -6.00 -6.59 2.86
N PHE A 169 -6.65 -6.50 4.01
CA PHE A 169 -8.06 -6.84 4.14
C PHE A 169 -8.93 -6.01 3.19
N ARG A 170 -8.68 -4.71 3.11
CA ARG A 170 -9.38 -3.82 2.18
C ARG A 170 -9.15 -4.18 0.71
N MET A 171 -7.94 -4.65 0.35
CA MET A 171 -7.64 -5.10 -1.01
C MET A 171 -8.39 -6.37 -1.40
N VAL A 172 -8.62 -7.28 -0.45
CA VAL A 172 -9.31 -8.57 -0.67
C VAL A 172 -10.83 -8.39 -0.69
N SER A 173 -11.37 -7.43 0.08
CA SER A 173 -12.82 -7.21 0.22
C SER A 173 -13.46 -6.48 -0.96
N GLN A 174 -12.70 -6.08 -1.98
CA GLN A 174 -13.15 -5.37 -3.19
C GLN A 174 -13.01 -6.24 -4.45
#